data_2eee479b0f6c7b387aca8dd1244aef18
#
_entry.id   2eee479b0f6c7b387aca8dd1244aef18
#
_cell.length_a   1.000
_cell.length_b   1.000
_cell.length_c   1.000
_cell.angle_alpha   90.00
_cell.angle_beta   90.00
_cell.angle_gamma   90.00
#
_symmetry.space_group_name_H-M   'P 1'
#
loop_
_entity.id
_entity.type
_entity.pdbx_description
1 polymer ?
#
loop_
_entity_poly.entity_id
_entity_poly.type
_entity_poly.pdbx_seq_one_letter_code
_entity_poly.pdbx_strand_id
1 'polypeptide(L)'
;MKNQTMKSHTMKNRLTPSHQIDLGSGDGRIVREAALRLYQATGVELNWPLVLYSRLTCSRLNCIHRPKFLRTDLLRHSLSTYDVVVIFGVKSLMKPLQAKLAAELHPDACVVACRYRLPDWRHVDQIIEGVDSVWLYRPPAAAAAAARTGGAARAWS
;
A
#
# COMPACT_ATOMS: atom_id res chain seq x y z
N MET A 1 -22.72 -26.93 6.60
CA MET A 1 -21.88 -26.47 5.49
C MET A 1 -22.62 -25.32 4.79
N LYS A 2 -22.26 -24.06 5.07
CA LYS A 2 -22.83 -22.87 4.40
C LYS A 2 -21.72 -22.25 3.59
N ASN A 3 -21.77 -22.46 2.28
CA ASN A 3 -20.95 -21.75 1.29
C ASN A 3 -21.27 -20.25 1.37
N GLN A 4 -20.37 -19.47 1.93
CA GLN A 4 -20.41 -18.03 1.73
C GLN A 4 -19.78 -17.71 0.36
N THR A 5 -20.65 -17.50 -0.61
CA THR A 5 -20.31 -16.98 -1.91
C THR A 5 -19.71 -15.59 -1.71
N MET A 6 -18.43 -15.49 -1.94
CA MET A 6 -17.68 -14.23 -1.98
C MET A 6 -18.30 -13.36 -3.08
N LYS A 7 -19.06 -12.34 -2.70
CA LYS A 7 -19.60 -11.35 -3.65
C LYS A 7 -18.41 -10.64 -4.28
N SER A 8 -18.13 -10.97 -5.53
CA SER A 8 -17.19 -10.26 -6.39
C SER A 8 -17.64 -8.81 -6.50
N HIS A 9 -17.01 -7.93 -5.72
CA HIS A 9 -17.12 -6.49 -5.95
C HIS A 9 -16.45 -6.20 -7.28
N THR A 10 -17.23 -5.66 -8.18
CA THR A 10 -16.92 -5.21 -9.53
C THR A 10 -15.58 -4.48 -9.54
N MET A 11 -14.50 -5.19 -9.91
CA MET A 11 -13.28 -4.55 -10.35
C MET A 11 -13.62 -3.77 -11.62
N LYS A 12 -13.68 -2.45 -11.50
CA LYS A 12 -13.73 -1.57 -12.66
C LYS A 12 -12.56 -1.98 -13.57
N ASN A 13 -12.90 -2.31 -14.81
CA ASN A 13 -12.01 -2.70 -15.89
C ASN A 13 -10.98 -1.57 -16.14
N ARG A 14 -9.92 -1.50 -15.34
CA ARG A 14 -8.79 -0.60 -15.58
C ARG A 14 -7.83 -1.35 -16.48
N LEU A 15 -7.69 -0.91 -17.70
CA LEU A 15 -6.67 -1.35 -18.65
C LEU A 15 -5.24 -0.99 -18.20
N THR A 16 -5.11 -0.19 -17.14
CA THR A 16 -3.82 0.18 -16.52
C THR A 16 -3.52 -0.72 -15.33
N PRO A 17 -2.29 -1.24 -15.21
CA PRO A 17 -1.90 -2.03 -14.05
C PRO A 17 -2.01 -1.20 -12.77
N SER A 18 -2.53 -1.81 -11.70
CA SER A 18 -2.65 -1.15 -10.39
C SER A 18 -1.26 -0.87 -9.80
N HIS A 19 -1.10 0.32 -9.23
CA HIS A 19 0.13 0.74 -8.57
C HIS A 19 0.10 0.29 -7.10
N GLN A 20 1.07 -0.55 -6.73
CA GLN A 20 1.23 -1.02 -5.35
C GLN A 20 2.48 -0.42 -4.72
N ILE A 21 2.37 -0.02 -3.46
CA ILE A 21 3.52 0.38 -2.65
C ILE A 21 3.60 -0.46 -1.36
N ASP A 22 4.81 -0.83 -0.98
CA ASP A 22 5.13 -1.50 0.29
C ASP A 22 5.95 -0.54 1.17
N LEU A 23 5.37 -0.11 2.27
CA LEU A 23 5.94 0.83 3.23
C LEU A 23 6.71 0.08 4.32
N GLY A 24 8.03 0.18 4.29
CA GLY A 24 8.93 -0.63 5.06
C GLY A 24 9.20 -1.97 4.38
N SER A 25 9.61 -1.92 3.10
CA SER A 25 9.64 -3.10 2.23
C SER A 25 10.68 -4.17 2.60
N GLY A 26 11.60 -3.84 3.53
CA GLY A 26 12.59 -4.79 4.01
C GLY A 26 13.39 -5.45 2.88
N ASP A 27 13.34 -6.78 2.80
CA ASP A 27 14.01 -7.59 1.77
C ASP A 27 13.30 -7.60 0.41
N GLY A 28 12.19 -6.89 0.26
CA GLY A 28 11.45 -6.72 -0.98
C GLY A 28 10.56 -7.89 -1.40
N ARG A 29 10.32 -8.88 -0.54
CA ARG A 29 9.52 -10.07 -0.88
C ARG A 29 8.11 -9.74 -1.33
N ILE A 30 7.42 -8.81 -0.66
CA ILE A 30 6.05 -8.40 -1.02
C ILE A 30 6.04 -7.66 -2.36
N VAL A 31 7.00 -6.76 -2.57
CA VAL A 31 7.16 -6.02 -3.83
C VAL A 31 7.42 -6.97 -5.00
N ARG A 32 8.26 -7.98 -4.77
CA ARG A 32 8.54 -9.03 -5.75
C ARG A 32 7.29 -9.81 -6.13
N GLU A 33 6.53 -10.28 -5.15
CA GLU A 33 5.28 -11.02 -5.37
C GLU A 33 4.23 -10.17 -6.10
N ALA A 34 4.13 -8.89 -5.78
CA ALA A 34 3.23 -7.96 -6.46
C ALA A 34 3.64 -7.78 -7.94
N ALA A 35 4.93 -7.60 -8.22
CA ALA A 35 5.43 -7.46 -9.59
C ALA A 35 5.17 -8.72 -10.44
N LEU A 36 5.30 -9.92 -9.85
CA LEU A 36 4.95 -11.19 -10.52
C LEU A 36 3.45 -11.32 -10.80
N ARG A 37 2.60 -10.60 -10.07
CA ARG A 37 1.14 -10.52 -10.26
C ARG A 37 0.70 -9.29 -11.07
N LEU A 38 1.59 -8.75 -11.89
CA LEU A 38 1.32 -7.66 -12.83
C LEU A 38 1.04 -6.29 -12.19
N TYR A 39 1.36 -6.10 -10.90
CA TYR A 39 1.34 -4.78 -10.29
C TYR A 39 2.58 -3.96 -10.70
N GLN A 40 2.40 -2.65 -10.82
CA GLN A 40 3.54 -1.72 -10.79
C GLN A 40 3.96 -1.54 -9.32
N ALA A 41 4.88 -2.39 -8.87
CA ALA A 41 5.22 -2.49 -7.47
C ALA A 41 6.41 -1.60 -7.08
N THR A 42 6.27 -0.87 -5.97
CA THR A 42 7.31 -0.02 -5.39
C THR A 42 7.53 -0.38 -3.93
N GLY A 43 8.77 -0.55 -3.52
CA GLY A 43 9.17 -0.69 -2.12
C GLY A 43 9.85 0.58 -1.61
N VAL A 44 9.47 1.01 -0.42
CA VAL A 44 10.09 2.13 0.30
C VAL A 44 10.73 1.57 1.56
N GLU A 45 12.05 1.80 1.70
CA GLU A 45 12.84 1.30 2.83
C GLU A 45 13.94 2.33 3.18
N LEU A 46 14.17 2.55 4.46
CA LEU A 46 15.19 3.49 4.93
C LEU A 46 16.59 2.85 5.00
N ASN A 47 16.62 1.55 5.30
CA ASN A 47 17.85 0.78 5.44
C ASN A 47 18.45 0.47 4.06
N TRP A 48 19.56 1.15 3.72
CA TRP A 48 20.16 1.03 2.40
C TRP A 48 20.68 -0.39 2.05
N PRO A 49 21.26 -1.20 2.95
CA PRO A 49 21.60 -2.59 2.67
C PRO A 49 20.40 -3.43 2.20
N LEU A 50 19.23 -3.25 2.82
CA LEU A 50 18.00 -3.93 2.41
C LEU A 50 17.51 -3.45 1.04
N VAL A 51 17.60 -2.15 0.75
CA VAL A 51 17.28 -1.60 -0.57
C VAL A 51 18.19 -2.20 -1.65
N LEU A 52 19.51 -2.28 -1.37
CA LEU A 52 20.46 -2.87 -2.31
C LEU A 52 20.19 -4.35 -2.53
N TYR A 53 19.97 -5.10 -1.46
CA TYR A 53 19.61 -6.52 -1.53
C TYR A 53 18.35 -6.75 -2.38
N SER A 54 17.30 -5.98 -2.13
CA SER A 54 16.04 -6.07 -2.90
C SER A 54 16.24 -5.77 -4.38
N ARG A 55 17.03 -4.74 -4.71
CA ARG A 55 17.38 -4.42 -6.11
C ARG A 55 18.12 -5.54 -6.80
N LEU A 56 19.11 -6.14 -6.13
CA LEU A 56 19.91 -7.23 -6.67
C LEU A 56 19.07 -8.51 -6.87
N THR A 57 18.28 -8.90 -5.88
CA THR A 57 17.43 -10.10 -5.95
C THR A 57 16.32 -9.97 -6.98
N CYS A 58 15.78 -8.76 -7.18
CA CYS A 58 14.74 -8.52 -8.16
C CYS A 58 15.25 -8.14 -9.56
N SER A 59 16.54 -7.90 -9.75
CA SER A 59 17.11 -7.52 -11.06
C SER A 59 16.92 -8.58 -12.13
N ARG A 60 16.85 -9.85 -11.75
CA ARG A 60 16.70 -11.02 -12.63
C ARG A 60 15.27 -11.53 -12.76
N LEU A 61 14.30 -10.83 -12.18
CA LEU A 61 12.90 -11.24 -12.28
C LEU A 61 12.39 -11.07 -13.71
N ASN A 62 11.81 -12.14 -14.24
CA ASN A 62 11.05 -12.08 -15.47
C ASN A 62 9.63 -11.60 -15.17
N CYS A 63 9.43 -10.27 -15.13
CA CYS A 63 8.15 -9.63 -14.90
C CYS A 63 7.92 -8.49 -15.90
N ILE A 64 6.67 -8.22 -16.23
CA ILE A 64 6.28 -7.19 -17.20
C ILE A 64 6.67 -5.80 -16.69
N HIS A 65 6.44 -5.54 -15.39
CA HIS A 65 6.81 -4.29 -14.74
C HIS A 65 7.91 -4.54 -13.72
N ARG A 66 9.09 -3.98 -13.98
CA ARG A 66 10.20 -4.10 -13.01
C ARG A 66 9.86 -3.40 -11.71
N PRO A 67 10.00 -4.08 -10.56
CA PRO A 67 9.77 -3.48 -9.25
C PRO A 67 10.78 -2.35 -8.99
N LYS A 68 10.32 -1.32 -8.30
CA LYS A 68 11.14 -0.17 -7.89
C LYS A 68 11.43 -0.26 -6.40
N PHE A 69 12.66 0.08 -6.00
CA PHE A 69 13.04 0.18 -4.59
C PHE A 69 13.65 1.55 -4.32
N LEU A 70 13.03 2.29 -3.42
CA LEU A 70 13.40 3.65 -3.08
C LEU A 70 13.95 3.69 -1.66
N ARG A 71 15.14 4.31 -1.50
CA ARG A 71 15.64 4.63 -0.18
C ARG A 71 15.08 5.97 0.26
N THR A 72 14.02 5.94 1.05
CA THR A 72 13.41 7.16 1.57
C THR A 72 12.61 6.85 2.83
N ASP A 73 12.34 7.89 3.61
CA ASP A 73 11.40 7.82 4.73
C ASP A 73 9.97 7.66 4.18
N LEU A 74 9.29 6.61 4.62
CA LEU A 74 7.92 6.30 4.20
C LEU A 74 6.91 7.41 4.56
N LEU A 75 7.16 8.21 5.61
CA LEU A 75 6.33 9.35 5.97
C LEU A 75 6.51 10.55 5.03
N ARG A 76 7.60 10.61 4.26
CA ARG A 76 7.88 11.69 3.29
C ARG A 76 7.51 11.33 1.87
N HIS A 77 7.36 10.06 1.54
CA HIS A 77 7.00 9.62 0.19
C HIS A 77 5.51 9.85 -0.08
N SER A 78 5.15 10.46 -1.22
CA SER A 78 3.74 10.70 -1.58
C SER A 78 3.02 9.39 -1.90
N LEU A 79 1.78 9.25 -1.40
CA LEU A 79 0.95 8.07 -1.60
C LEU A 79 -0.21 8.29 -2.60
N SER A 80 -0.34 9.48 -3.17
CA SER A 80 -1.50 9.90 -3.96
C SER A 80 -1.74 9.11 -5.25
N THR A 81 -0.71 8.44 -5.78
CA THR A 81 -0.77 7.69 -7.04
C THR A 81 -0.92 6.19 -6.88
N TYR A 82 -0.98 5.70 -5.63
CA TYR A 82 -1.04 4.26 -5.37
C TYR A 82 -2.46 3.78 -5.12
N ASP A 83 -2.80 2.66 -5.75
CA ASP A 83 -4.08 1.97 -5.58
C ASP A 83 -4.07 1.02 -4.39
N VAL A 84 -2.90 0.43 -4.09
CA VAL A 84 -2.71 -0.52 -2.99
C VAL A 84 -1.51 -0.13 -2.16
N VAL A 85 -1.72 0.04 -0.86
CA VAL A 85 -0.66 0.33 0.12
C VAL A 85 -0.53 -0.84 1.08
N VAL A 86 0.64 -1.46 1.13
CA VAL A 86 0.97 -2.50 2.11
C VAL A 86 1.85 -1.88 3.18
N ILE A 87 1.60 -2.24 4.43
CA ILE A 87 2.31 -1.73 5.60
C ILE A 87 2.76 -2.91 6.43
N PHE A 88 4.07 -3.03 6.60
CA PHE A 88 4.68 -3.95 7.55
C PHE A 88 5.56 -3.14 8.51
N GLY A 89 4.92 -2.52 9.50
CA GLY A 89 5.56 -1.53 10.35
C GLY A 89 5.62 -1.90 11.83
N VAL A 90 6.01 -0.93 12.63
CA VAL A 90 6.03 -1.00 14.10
C VAL A 90 4.85 -0.22 14.69
N LYS A 91 4.42 -0.61 15.89
CA LYS A 91 3.22 -0.04 16.54
C LYS A 91 3.24 1.48 16.65
N SER A 92 4.39 2.07 16.99
CA SER A 92 4.55 3.53 17.13
C SER A 92 4.35 4.30 15.83
N LEU A 93 4.53 3.65 14.69
CA LEU A 93 4.39 4.26 13.36
C LEU A 93 2.95 4.30 12.88
N MET A 94 2.06 3.45 13.40
CA MET A 94 0.70 3.28 12.85
C MET A 94 -0.14 4.54 12.94
N LYS A 95 -0.03 5.34 14.01
CA LYS A 95 -0.80 6.57 14.19
C LYS A 95 -0.39 7.69 13.21
N PRO A 96 0.90 8.09 13.10
CA PRO A 96 1.31 9.08 12.11
C PRO A 96 1.08 8.61 10.67
N LEU A 97 1.24 7.31 10.40
CA LEU A 97 0.98 6.75 9.09
C LEU A 97 -0.50 6.80 8.73
N GLN A 98 -1.41 6.52 9.67
CA GLN A 98 -2.85 6.65 9.44
C GLN A 98 -3.25 8.07 9.05
N ALA A 99 -2.68 9.10 9.70
CA ALA A 99 -2.92 10.49 9.35
C ALA A 99 -2.47 10.81 7.92
N LYS A 100 -1.29 10.29 7.52
CA LYS A 100 -0.77 10.42 6.15
C LYS A 100 -1.66 9.72 5.13
N LEU A 101 -2.08 8.47 5.40
CA LEU A 101 -2.99 7.71 4.52
C LEU A 101 -4.31 8.47 4.30
N ALA A 102 -4.86 9.05 5.38
CA ALA A 102 -6.09 9.85 5.32
C ALA A 102 -5.94 11.10 4.45
N ALA A 103 -4.77 11.74 4.49
CA ALA A 103 -4.52 12.98 3.74
C ALA A 103 -4.21 12.75 2.26
N GLU A 104 -3.60 11.61 1.91
CA GLU A 104 -3.02 11.45 0.58
C GLU A 104 -3.70 10.40 -0.30
N LEU A 105 -4.37 9.39 0.28
CA LEU A 105 -4.96 8.31 -0.53
C LEU A 105 -6.26 8.74 -1.22
N HIS A 106 -6.42 8.26 -2.45
CA HIS A 106 -7.70 8.40 -3.13
C HIS A 106 -8.76 7.43 -2.54
N PRO A 107 -10.06 7.73 -2.73
CA PRO A 107 -11.15 6.98 -2.08
C PRO A 107 -11.21 5.49 -2.41
N ASP A 108 -10.79 5.13 -3.62
CA ASP A 108 -10.83 3.74 -4.10
C ASP A 108 -9.58 2.94 -3.71
N ALA A 109 -8.60 3.56 -3.02
CA ALA A 109 -7.40 2.88 -2.58
C ALA A 109 -7.71 1.78 -1.57
N CYS A 110 -6.76 0.85 -1.45
CA CYS A 110 -6.81 -0.26 -0.52
C CYS A 110 -5.56 -0.23 0.36
N VAL A 111 -5.72 -0.40 1.68
CA VAL A 111 -4.62 -0.48 2.63
C VAL A 111 -4.61 -1.84 3.30
N VAL A 112 -3.47 -2.51 3.25
CA VAL A 112 -3.21 -3.79 3.91
C VAL A 112 -2.20 -3.56 5.01
N ALA A 113 -2.62 -3.64 6.27
CA ALA A 113 -1.74 -3.50 7.42
C ALA A 113 -1.43 -4.88 8.02
N CYS A 114 -0.14 -5.19 8.16
CA CYS A 114 0.36 -6.44 8.72
C CYS A 114 0.90 -6.21 10.14
N ARG A 115 0.65 -7.12 11.05
CA ARG A 115 1.04 -7.17 12.48
C ARG A 115 0.35 -6.15 13.38
N TYR A 116 0.14 -4.92 12.94
CA TYR A 116 -0.45 -3.85 13.75
C TYR A 116 -1.60 -3.19 13.03
N ARG A 117 -2.70 -2.95 13.76
CA ARG A 117 -3.88 -2.25 13.25
C ARG A 117 -3.63 -0.76 13.09
N LEU A 118 -4.32 -0.15 12.15
CA LEU A 118 -4.55 1.29 12.16
C LEU A 118 -5.46 1.64 13.35
N PRO A 119 -5.08 2.63 14.21
CA PRO A 119 -5.73 2.80 15.51
C PRO A 119 -7.21 3.18 15.43
N ASP A 120 -7.56 4.07 14.49
CA ASP A 120 -8.89 4.69 14.43
C ASP A 120 -9.71 4.26 13.20
N TRP A 121 -9.09 3.54 12.24
CA TRP A 121 -9.80 3.07 11.06
C TRP A 121 -10.48 1.72 11.30
N ARG A 122 -11.72 1.62 10.83
CA ARG A 122 -12.42 0.34 10.80
C ARG A 122 -11.94 -0.49 9.61
N HIS A 123 -11.46 -1.70 9.88
CA HIS A 123 -11.12 -2.64 8.81
C HIS A 123 -12.37 -3.20 8.15
N VAL A 124 -12.27 -3.50 6.86
CA VAL A 124 -13.35 -4.11 6.06
C VAL A 124 -13.23 -5.62 6.00
N ASP A 125 -12.01 -6.15 6.20
CA ASP A 125 -11.73 -7.57 6.26
C ASP A 125 -10.47 -7.84 7.10
N GLN A 126 -10.26 -9.08 7.56
CA GLN A 126 -9.08 -9.45 8.33
C GLN A 126 -8.78 -10.95 8.24
N ILE A 127 -7.49 -11.28 8.36
CA ILE A 127 -6.99 -12.63 8.60
C ILE A 127 -6.23 -12.60 9.92
N ILE A 128 -6.62 -13.44 10.87
CA ILE A 128 -6.01 -13.48 12.21
C ILE A 128 -5.17 -14.75 12.34
N GLU A 129 -3.87 -14.59 12.31
CA GLU A 129 -2.89 -15.66 12.47
C GLU A 129 -1.79 -15.26 13.47
N GLY A 130 -2.18 -15.00 14.72
CA GLY A 130 -1.26 -14.60 15.77
C GLY A 130 -0.52 -13.30 15.41
N VAL A 131 0.81 -13.35 15.40
CA VAL A 131 1.66 -12.19 15.09
C VAL A 131 1.62 -11.78 13.61
N ASP A 132 1.18 -12.67 12.73
CA ASP A 132 1.12 -12.43 11.27
C ASP A 132 -0.27 -12.02 10.80
N SER A 133 -1.10 -11.53 11.73
CA SER A 133 -2.44 -11.03 11.42
C SER A 133 -2.39 -9.86 10.43
N VAL A 134 -3.39 -9.83 9.54
CA VAL A 134 -3.50 -8.85 8.45
C VAL A 134 -4.89 -8.21 8.48
N TRP A 135 -4.94 -6.92 8.29
CA TRP A 135 -6.18 -6.14 8.21
C TRP A 135 -6.26 -5.36 6.91
N LEU A 136 -7.42 -5.43 6.28
CA LEU A 136 -7.75 -4.71 5.07
C LEU A 136 -8.60 -3.48 5.40
N TYR A 137 -8.21 -2.32 4.86
CA TYR A 137 -8.93 -1.06 5.04
C TYR A 137 -9.26 -0.39 3.72
N ARG A 138 -10.29 0.45 3.76
CA ARG A 138 -10.59 1.48 2.77
C ARG A 138 -10.48 2.85 3.43
N PRO A 139 -9.97 3.87 2.73
CA PRO A 139 -9.96 5.23 3.27
C PRO A 139 -11.38 5.65 3.68
N PRO A 140 -11.57 6.25 4.88
CA PRO A 140 -12.87 6.74 5.30
C PRO A 140 -13.39 7.81 4.34
N ALA A 141 -14.71 7.88 4.12
CA ALA A 141 -15.33 8.85 3.20
C ALA A 141 -14.98 10.31 3.52
N ALA A 142 -14.82 10.65 4.79
CA ALA A 142 -14.40 11.99 5.24
C ALA A 142 -12.95 12.32 4.83
N ALA A 143 -12.05 11.35 4.89
CA ALA A 143 -10.67 11.51 4.43
C ALA A 143 -10.60 11.66 2.91
N ALA A 144 -11.41 10.88 2.19
CA ALA A 144 -11.54 10.95 0.74
C ALA A 144 -12.08 12.31 0.23
N ALA A 145 -12.92 12.98 1.00
CA ALA A 145 -13.41 14.34 0.69
C ALA A 145 -12.30 15.40 0.85
N ALA A 146 -11.48 15.31 1.90
CA ALA A 146 -10.37 16.22 2.13
C ALA A 146 -9.28 16.13 1.05
N ALA A 147 -8.97 14.92 0.58
CA ALA A 147 -7.99 14.71 -0.49
C ALA A 147 -8.42 15.33 -1.83
N ARG A 148 -9.73 15.39 -2.12
CA ARG A 148 -10.28 16.03 -3.33
C ARG A 148 -10.21 17.55 -3.31
N THR A 149 -10.37 18.18 -2.14
CA THR A 149 -10.32 19.65 -2.01
C THR A 149 -8.89 20.19 -2.00
N GLY A 150 -7.91 19.40 -1.56
CA GLY A 150 -6.49 19.78 -1.56
C GLY A 150 -5.82 19.75 -2.94
N GLY A 151 -6.36 19.00 -3.90
CA GLY A 151 -5.84 18.90 -5.27
C GLY A 151 -6.23 20.04 -6.21
N ALA A 152 -7.27 20.80 -5.89
CA ALA A 152 -7.78 21.89 -6.74
C ALA A 152 -7.02 23.23 -6.59
N ALA A 153 -6.13 23.37 -5.60
CA ALA A 153 -5.46 24.64 -5.30
C ALA A 153 -4.10 24.85 -6.00
N ARG A 154 -3.69 24.00 -6.94
CA ARG A 154 -2.41 24.13 -7.69
C ARG A 154 -2.57 24.18 -9.20
N ALA A 155 -3.60 24.82 -9.68
CA ALA A 155 -3.65 25.28 -11.06
C ALA A 155 -3.86 26.79 -11.04
N TRP A 156 -2.96 27.51 -11.72
CA TRP A 156 -2.95 28.96 -11.98
C TRP A 156 -2.18 29.82 -10.93
N SER A 157 -0.86 29.86 -11.04
CA SER A 157 -0.07 31.12 -11.03
C SER A 157 1.28 30.87 -11.71
#